data_02179a3d4778d8fe27d093909eb18f81
#
_entry.id   02179a3d4778d8fe27d093909eb18f81
#
_cell.length_a   1.000
_cell.length_b   1.000
_cell.length_c   1.000
_cell.angle_alpha   90.00
_cell.angle_beta   90.00
_cell.angle_gamma   90.00
#
_symmetry.space_group_name_H-M   'P 1'
#
loop_
_entity.id
_entity.type
_entity.pdbx_description
1 polymer ?
#
loop_
_entity_poly.entity_id
_entity_poly.type
_entity_poly.pdbx_seq_one_letter_code
_entity_poly.pdbx_strand_id
1 'polypeptide(L)'
;MNSQQKERVVIDDVDQALSLLDGKIKKKGLLVLMVRDRNVLPYDEKYLTDKGIKHMSFHSYVHKLSDLHGKGTRSKNMLETLNYKINLDCHRHRPFPEGICTECRPPTVTLSRQPFRHVDNIEFENDSIVNEFLNFWRHSCCQRIGFLIGKYEQFSEVPLGIKAVVCAIYEPLQNSNENSVGFEINENGEENGEKKKNLNVKVDQLCSWLGMKRVGWIFTDLWNESRTLGTVKCIRNEDSFLLSASECITAGNLQSHFKMLQIIVILAILSKGIDLHGYQVSNQCTAMVEANILCPTKTHPELAWARETPLNEKHYITSVQYTEKNERGEEVFRDGRPMPVEYLLVDVPCGVRKVPNYTFPRGKEGKEFPVENRSEIGQTQELTDISKYFNSFKFPDQFLEMASNFHFLLFLYTNNFVPFSKEEIENLAQIVVKKDENEAKKWAKESSNFATLIMLIGEIGREIPRTKIKTTTKTTTTSQTNNNNVVAGEVGAAGGSSSGNNNNNEASGQQQQPEWTCRHCTMLNPEDLVDCSMCSLPRN
;
A
#
# COMPACT_ATOMS: atom_id res chain seq x y z
N MET A 1 51.63 11.58 12.39
CA MET A 1 50.25 11.67 12.89
C MET A 1 49.35 12.00 11.73
N ASN A 2 48.90 10.99 11.00
CA ASN A 2 47.96 11.18 9.88
C ASN A 2 46.56 10.87 10.40
N SER A 3 45.77 11.93 10.60
CA SER A 3 44.36 11.81 10.84
C SER A 3 43.67 11.43 9.52
N GLN A 4 43.42 10.15 9.32
CA GLN A 4 42.50 9.69 8.30
C GLN A 4 41.10 10.23 8.65
N GLN A 5 40.65 11.21 7.92
CA GLN A 5 39.23 11.59 7.90
C GLN A 5 38.43 10.37 7.42
N LYS A 6 37.70 9.77 8.36
CA LYS A 6 36.70 8.74 8.03
C LYS A 6 35.58 9.43 7.29
N GLU A 7 35.43 9.17 6.01
CA GLU A 7 34.28 9.58 5.23
C GLU A 7 33.00 9.03 5.89
N ARG A 8 32.09 9.94 6.22
CA ARG A 8 30.75 9.61 6.69
C ARG A 8 29.94 9.17 5.48
N VAL A 9 29.58 7.92 5.40
CA VAL A 9 28.59 7.43 4.44
C VAL A 9 27.23 7.62 5.11
N VAL A 10 26.46 8.58 4.62
CA VAL A 10 25.04 8.73 4.96
C VAL A 10 24.31 7.68 4.13
N ILE A 11 23.57 6.79 4.77
CA ILE A 11 22.69 5.85 4.06
C ILE A 11 21.41 6.63 3.73
N ASP A 12 21.37 7.21 2.55
CA ASP A 12 20.18 7.90 2.05
C ASP A 12 19.13 6.93 1.48
N ASP A 13 19.47 5.61 1.41
CA ASP A 13 18.67 4.64 0.68
C ASP A 13 18.68 3.25 1.34
N VAL A 14 17.48 2.67 1.53
CA VAL A 14 17.31 1.27 1.97
C VAL A 14 17.90 0.30 0.93
N ASP A 15 17.86 0.66 -0.38
CA ASP A 15 18.53 -0.14 -1.41
C ASP A 15 20.04 -0.21 -1.22
N GLN A 16 20.65 0.88 -0.77
CA GLN A 16 22.06 0.89 -0.42
C GLN A 16 22.34 0.01 0.80
N ALA A 17 21.46 0.04 1.79
CA ALA A 17 21.51 -0.85 2.95
C ALA A 17 21.24 -2.32 2.55
N LEU A 18 20.25 -2.59 1.71
CA LEU A 18 19.94 -3.92 1.17
C LEU A 18 21.04 -4.43 0.23
N SER A 19 21.67 -3.56 -0.58
CA SER A 19 22.78 -3.93 -1.46
C SER A 19 24.08 -4.21 -0.68
N LEU A 20 24.25 -3.63 0.49
CA LEU A 20 25.31 -4.00 1.44
C LEU A 20 25.12 -5.45 1.93
N LEU A 21 23.87 -5.87 2.14
CA LEU A 21 23.50 -7.23 2.53
C LEU A 21 23.75 -8.24 1.42
N ASP A 22 23.49 -7.89 0.18
CA ASP A 22 23.75 -8.75 -1.00
C ASP A 22 25.26 -8.90 -1.32
N GLY A 23 26.14 -8.26 -0.55
CA GLY A 23 27.59 -8.33 -0.74
C GLY A 23 28.09 -7.71 -2.04
N LYS A 24 27.27 -6.87 -2.71
CA LYS A 24 27.58 -6.24 -4.01
C LYS A 24 28.36 -4.95 -3.90
N ILE A 25 28.49 -4.35 -2.70
CA ILE A 25 29.30 -3.15 -2.51
C ILE A 25 30.73 -3.55 -2.17
N LYS A 26 31.58 -3.66 -3.19
CA LYS A 26 33.01 -3.73 -3.06
C LYS A 26 33.60 -2.32 -2.90
N LYS A 27 33.40 -1.65 -1.79
CA LYS A 27 34.21 -0.47 -1.44
C LYS A 27 34.53 -0.44 0.05
N LYS A 28 35.82 -0.21 0.34
CA LYS A 28 36.39 0.01 1.64
C LYS A 28 35.85 1.32 2.25
N GLY A 29 34.67 1.27 2.81
CA GLY A 29 34.08 2.34 3.61
C GLY A 29 33.56 1.76 4.91
N LEU A 30 34.16 2.11 6.03
CA LEU A 30 33.64 1.77 7.34
C LEU A 30 32.41 2.64 7.58
N LEU A 31 31.23 2.02 7.58
CA LEU A 31 29.98 2.67 7.93
C LEU A 31 30.04 3.06 9.41
N VAL A 32 30.34 4.31 9.71
CA VAL A 32 30.29 4.85 11.07
C VAL A 32 28.98 5.59 11.24
N LEU A 33 27.92 4.86 11.57
CA LEU A 33 26.70 5.47 12.09
C LEU A 33 26.99 5.92 13.55
N MET A 34 26.72 7.18 13.82
CA MET A 34 26.91 7.73 15.17
C MET A 34 25.85 7.17 16.12
N VAL A 35 26.22 6.21 16.94
CA VAL A 35 25.56 6.01 18.23
C VAL A 35 25.97 7.18 19.11
N ARG A 36 25.01 7.90 19.71
CA ARG A 36 25.29 9.09 20.55
C ARG A 36 26.22 8.77 21.74
N ASP A 37 26.16 7.53 22.23
CA ASP A 37 27.08 7.00 23.24
C ASP A 37 28.14 6.10 22.59
N ARG A 38 29.35 6.58 22.51
CA ARG A 38 30.49 5.91 21.87
C ARG A 38 30.89 4.57 22.49
N ASN A 39 30.32 4.21 23.64
CA ASN A 39 30.70 3.02 24.44
C ASN A 39 29.63 1.93 24.46
N VAL A 40 28.49 2.11 23.83
CA VAL A 40 27.37 1.14 23.82
C VAL A 40 27.28 0.48 22.45
N LEU A 41 27.23 -0.83 22.42
CA LEU A 41 26.98 -1.57 21.17
C LEU A 41 25.52 -1.37 20.71
N PRO A 42 25.26 -1.25 19.40
CA PRO A 42 23.93 -0.96 18.89
C PRO A 42 22.91 -2.07 19.16
N TYR A 43 23.36 -3.21 19.64
CA TYR A 43 22.54 -4.39 19.99
C TYR A 43 22.69 -4.80 21.46
N ASP A 44 23.14 -3.89 22.34
CA ASP A 44 23.22 -4.14 23.77
C ASP A 44 21.82 -4.31 24.37
N GLU A 45 21.50 -5.52 24.85
CA GLU A 45 20.18 -5.87 25.36
C GLU A 45 19.77 -5.02 26.57
N LYS A 46 20.72 -4.67 27.45
CA LYS A 46 20.47 -3.80 28.59
C LYS A 46 20.07 -2.40 28.12
N TYR A 47 20.84 -1.84 27.17
CA TYR A 47 20.51 -0.54 26.58
C TYR A 47 19.12 -0.53 25.91
N LEU A 48 18.81 -1.55 25.11
CA LEU A 48 17.52 -1.67 24.44
C LEU A 48 16.36 -1.76 25.44
N THR A 49 16.53 -2.54 26.51
CA THR A 49 15.55 -2.69 27.59
C THR A 49 15.37 -1.38 28.37
N ASP A 50 16.46 -0.72 28.77
CA ASP A 50 16.42 0.55 29.49
C ASP A 50 15.73 1.68 28.69
N LYS A 51 15.80 1.61 27.35
CA LYS A 51 15.14 2.53 26.43
C LYS A 51 13.73 2.08 26.00
N GLY A 52 13.27 0.92 26.44
CA GLY A 52 11.98 0.38 26.04
C GLY A 52 11.88 -0.02 24.55
N ILE A 53 13.01 -0.30 23.91
CA ILE A 53 13.08 -0.68 22.50
C ILE A 53 12.79 -2.18 22.40
N LYS A 54 11.58 -2.53 21.93
CA LYS A 54 11.12 -3.92 21.78
C LYS A 54 11.83 -4.68 20.65
N HIS A 55 12.12 -4.00 19.55
CA HIS A 55 12.77 -4.58 18.37
C HIS A 55 14.00 -3.76 18.02
N MET A 56 15.10 -4.43 17.75
CA MET A 56 16.30 -3.75 17.23
C MET A 56 16.11 -3.39 15.76
N SER A 57 16.88 -2.42 15.28
CA SER A 57 16.91 -2.15 13.85
C SER A 57 17.59 -3.31 13.11
N PHE A 58 17.24 -3.49 11.83
CA PHE A 58 17.87 -4.49 10.97
C PHE A 58 19.40 -4.36 10.94
N HIS A 59 19.91 -3.14 10.86
CA HIS A 59 21.36 -2.89 10.87
C HIS A 59 22.04 -3.29 12.18
N SER A 60 21.39 -3.03 13.32
CA SER A 60 21.87 -3.48 14.62
C SER A 60 21.90 -5.00 14.72
N TYR A 61 20.87 -5.67 14.17
CA TYR A 61 20.80 -7.12 14.11
C TYR A 61 21.92 -7.73 13.26
N VAL A 62 22.19 -7.15 12.08
CA VAL A 62 23.32 -7.58 11.24
C VAL A 62 24.65 -7.41 11.95
N HIS A 63 24.84 -6.31 12.68
CA HIS A 63 26.03 -6.11 13.51
C HIS A 63 26.15 -7.18 14.61
N LYS A 64 25.06 -7.48 15.31
CA LYS A 64 25.02 -8.56 16.32
C LYS A 64 25.48 -9.89 15.73
N LEU A 65 24.95 -10.26 14.56
CA LEU A 65 25.34 -11.49 13.87
C LEU A 65 26.81 -11.48 13.45
N SER A 66 27.31 -10.35 12.94
CA SER A 66 28.72 -10.19 12.54
C SER A 66 29.70 -10.38 13.69
N ASP A 67 29.36 -9.86 14.87
CA ASP A 67 30.21 -9.96 16.03
C ASP A 67 30.17 -11.35 16.70
N LEU A 68 29.01 -12.02 16.64
CA LEU A 68 28.87 -13.40 17.13
C LEU A 68 29.65 -14.42 16.30
N HIS A 69 29.75 -14.24 14.98
CA HIS A 69 30.44 -15.18 14.08
C HIS A 69 31.93 -14.90 13.89
N GLY A 70 32.48 -13.87 14.55
CA GLY A 70 33.90 -13.50 14.51
C GLY A 70 34.32 -12.76 13.23
N LYS A 71 35.33 -11.90 13.34
CA LYS A 71 35.82 -10.96 12.31
C LYS A 71 36.44 -11.57 11.05
N GLY A 72 36.32 -12.86 10.82
CA GLY A 72 36.96 -13.58 9.70
C GLY A 72 36.01 -14.39 8.82
N THR A 73 34.80 -14.62 9.25
CA THR A 73 33.83 -15.42 8.49
C THR A 73 33.18 -14.54 7.42
N ARG A 74 33.34 -14.93 6.16
CA ARG A 74 32.79 -14.18 5.03
C ARG A 74 31.27 -13.92 5.25
N SER A 75 30.90 -12.65 5.28
CA SER A 75 29.58 -12.07 5.47
C SER A 75 28.43 -12.63 4.58
N LYS A 76 28.73 -13.57 3.70
CA LYS A 76 27.76 -14.12 2.75
C LYS A 76 26.68 -15.03 3.36
N ASN A 77 26.89 -15.56 4.57
CA ASN A 77 25.99 -16.51 5.20
C ASN A 77 25.30 -15.97 6.47
N MET A 78 25.44 -14.69 6.78
CA MET A 78 24.92 -14.14 8.03
C MET A 78 23.41 -13.94 8.05
N LEU A 79 22.84 -13.69 6.90
CA LEU A 79 21.39 -13.72 6.68
C LEU A 79 21.14 -14.85 5.69
N GLU A 80 20.72 -15.99 6.19
CA GLU A 80 20.25 -17.06 5.32
C GLU A 80 19.13 -16.50 4.44
N THR A 81 19.32 -16.58 3.14
CA THR A 81 18.23 -16.30 2.19
C THR A 81 17.20 -17.39 2.42
N LEU A 82 16.13 -17.04 3.10
CA LEU A 82 15.03 -17.96 3.36
C LEU A 82 14.43 -18.37 2.03
N ASN A 83 14.58 -19.65 1.68
CA ASN A 83 13.99 -20.21 0.48
C ASN A 83 13.30 -21.53 0.83
N TYR A 84 11.98 -21.52 0.71
CA TYR A 84 11.14 -22.70 0.97
C TYR A 84 10.61 -23.34 -0.31
N LYS A 85 11.09 -22.91 -1.50
CA LYS A 85 10.81 -23.55 -2.78
C LYS A 85 11.76 -24.71 -3.00
N ILE A 86 11.25 -25.78 -3.61
CA ILE A 86 12.11 -26.89 -4.04
C ILE A 86 13.05 -26.44 -5.17
N ASN A 87 14.28 -26.91 -5.14
CA ASN A 87 15.20 -26.69 -6.24
C ASN A 87 14.91 -27.71 -7.35
N LEU A 88 14.29 -27.26 -8.45
CA LEU A 88 13.95 -28.09 -9.59
C LEU A 88 15.16 -28.39 -10.49
N ASP A 89 16.26 -27.63 -10.37
CA ASP A 89 17.48 -27.75 -11.19
C ASP A 89 18.51 -28.72 -10.56
N CYS A 90 18.07 -29.66 -9.73
CA CYS A 90 18.96 -30.63 -9.11
C CYS A 90 19.42 -31.67 -10.14
N HIS A 91 20.73 -31.74 -10.38
CA HIS A 91 21.33 -32.67 -11.39
C HIS A 91 21.60 -34.07 -10.85
N ARG A 92 21.34 -34.36 -9.57
CA ARG A 92 21.63 -35.68 -8.94
C ARG A 92 20.56 -36.73 -9.18
N HIS A 93 19.37 -36.32 -9.60
CA HIS A 93 18.22 -37.17 -9.85
C HIS A 93 17.30 -36.51 -10.88
N ARG A 94 16.28 -37.23 -11.32
CA ARG A 94 15.23 -36.65 -12.17
C ARG A 94 14.52 -35.52 -11.41
N PRO A 95 14.03 -34.49 -12.11
CA PRO A 95 13.31 -33.39 -11.49
C PRO A 95 12.12 -33.87 -10.64
N PHE A 96 11.80 -33.10 -9.58
CA PHE A 96 10.59 -33.36 -8.80
C PHE A 96 9.34 -33.29 -9.72
N PRO A 97 8.36 -34.20 -9.56
CA PRO A 97 8.14 -35.18 -8.48
C PRO A 97 8.82 -36.55 -8.64
N GLU A 98 9.49 -36.82 -9.76
CA GLU A 98 10.09 -38.13 -10.01
C GLU A 98 11.27 -38.46 -9.07
N GLY A 99 11.93 -37.41 -8.54
CA GLY A 99 13.02 -37.57 -7.58
C GLY A 99 13.14 -36.39 -6.64
N ILE A 100 13.72 -36.64 -5.47
CA ILE A 100 14.02 -35.63 -4.44
C ILE A 100 15.21 -36.09 -3.61
N CYS A 101 16.08 -35.14 -3.23
CA CYS A 101 17.19 -35.38 -2.30
C CYS A 101 17.30 -34.30 -1.23
N THR A 102 18.18 -34.49 -0.28
CA THR A 102 18.38 -33.54 0.83
C THR A 102 18.87 -32.16 0.40
N GLU A 103 19.50 -32.04 -0.76
CA GLU A 103 20.02 -30.77 -1.28
C GLU A 103 18.97 -29.92 -2.01
N CYS A 104 18.03 -30.59 -2.70
CA CYS A 104 16.97 -29.89 -3.44
C CYS A 104 15.72 -29.66 -2.60
N ARG A 105 15.54 -30.46 -1.54
CA ARG A 105 14.41 -30.33 -0.63
C ARG A 105 14.58 -29.10 0.25
N PRO A 106 13.58 -28.20 0.33
CA PRO A 106 13.63 -27.07 1.24
C PRO A 106 13.61 -27.51 2.71
N PRO A 107 14.21 -26.72 3.63
CA PRO A 107 14.20 -27.02 5.06
C PRO A 107 12.78 -26.94 5.63
N THR A 108 12.57 -27.57 6.77
CA THR A 108 11.35 -27.38 7.59
C THR A 108 11.27 -25.93 8.05
N VAL A 109 10.09 -25.33 7.91
CA VAL A 109 9.83 -24.00 8.44
C VAL A 109 9.59 -24.08 9.93
N THR A 110 10.48 -23.51 10.73
CA THR A 110 10.24 -23.27 12.16
C THR A 110 10.02 -21.79 12.36
N LEU A 111 8.75 -21.41 12.61
CA LEU A 111 8.39 -20.01 12.79
C LEU A 111 8.87 -19.51 14.14
N SER A 112 9.45 -18.33 14.15
CA SER A 112 9.82 -17.56 15.33
C SER A 112 9.44 -16.10 15.15
N ARG A 113 9.17 -15.40 16.24
CA ARG A 113 8.94 -13.95 16.18
C ARG A 113 10.22 -13.24 15.73
N GLN A 114 10.11 -12.40 14.70
CA GLN A 114 11.24 -11.67 14.17
C GLN A 114 11.71 -10.61 15.18
N PRO A 115 13.01 -10.61 15.62
CA PRO A 115 13.50 -9.73 16.66
C PRO A 115 13.91 -8.33 16.17
N PHE A 116 13.78 -8.05 14.89
CA PHE A 116 14.21 -6.79 14.28
C PHE A 116 13.16 -6.22 13.32
N ARG A 117 13.30 -4.94 13.04
CA ARG A 117 12.52 -4.21 12.04
C ARG A 117 13.39 -3.78 10.88
N HIS A 118 12.89 -3.83 9.66
CA HIS A 118 13.54 -3.21 8.50
C HIS A 118 13.36 -1.69 8.51
N VAL A 119 12.18 -1.23 8.92
CA VAL A 119 11.85 0.17 9.14
C VAL A 119 11.35 0.31 10.58
N ASP A 120 11.97 1.19 11.34
CA ASP A 120 11.77 1.30 12.79
C ASP A 120 10.63 2.25 13.17
N ASN A 121 10.23 3.16 12.26
CA ASN A 121 9.16 4.12 12.47
C ASN A 121 8.54 4.58 11.16
N ILE A 122 7.23 4.83 11.16
CA ILE A 122 6.47 5.40 10.04
C ILE A 122 5.99 6.79 10.47
N GLU A 123 6.36 7.80 9.71
CA GLU A 123 6.04 9.19 10.03
C GLU A 123 5.37 9.87 8.83
N PHE A 124 4.11 10.27 8.98
CA PHE A 124 3.45 11.14 8.00
C PHE A 124 3.91 12.58 8.19
N GLU A 125 4.28 13.28 7.13
CA GLU A 125 4.78 14.66 7.21
C GLU A 125 3.78 15.61 7.87
N ASN A 126 2.49 15.38 7.66
CA ASN A 126 1.39 16.15 8.22
C ASN A 126 0.10 15.33 8.24
N ASP A 127 -0.89 15.80 8.96
CA ASP A 127 -2.20 15.17 9.14
C ASP A 127 -3.10 15.27 7.90
N SER A 128 -2.86 16.26 7.03
CA SER A 128 -3.69 16.46 5.83
C SER A 128 -3.58 15.29 4.86
N ILE A 129 -2.43 14.61 4.77
CA ILE A 129 -2.22 13.43 3.93
C ILE A 129 -3.20 12.32 4.33
N VAL A 130 -3.31 12.05 5.62
CA VAL A 130 -4.21 11.01 6.16
C VAL A 130 -5.66 11.43 6.02
N ASN A 131 -5.98 12.69 6.32
CA ASN A 131 -7.33 13.22 6.22
C ASN A 131 -7.86 13.21 4.78
N GLU A 132 -7.02 13.52 3.79
CA GLU A 132 -7.38 13.47 2.38
C GLU A 132 -7.68 12.03 1.94
N PHE A 133 -6.88 11.06 2.37
CA PHE A 133 -7.14 9.64 2.10
C PHE A 133 -8.46 9.17 2.74
N LEU A 134 -8.72 9.54 4.00
CA LEU A 134 -9.96 9.24 4.71
C LEU A 134 -11.20 9.89 4.10
N ASN A 135 -11.07 10.99 3.38
CA ASN A 135 -12.20 11.66 2.75
C ASN A 135 -12.94 10.77 1.75
N PHE A 136 -12.24 9.85 1.07
CA PHE A 136 -12.90 8.86 0.22
C PHE A 136 -13.90 8.02 1.03
N TRP A 137 -13.46 7.43 2.15
CA TRP A 137 -14.34 6.64 3.01
C TRP A 137 -15.48 7.48 3.61
N ARG A 138 -15.20 8.70 4.05
CA ARG A 138 -16.23 9.60 4.62
C ARG A 138 -17.36 9.91 3.64
N HIS A 139 -17.09 9.92 2.34
CA HIS A 139 -18.10 10.19 1.30
C HIS A 139 -18.77 8.93 0.77
N SER A 140 -18.04 7.82 0.65
CA SER A 140 -18.52 6.59 0.01
C SER A 140 -18.92 5.51 1.01
N CYS A 141 -18.38 5.51 2.22
CA CYS A 141 -18.37 4.39 3.18
C CYS A 141 -17.68 3.13 2.64
N CYS A 142 -16.95 3.21 1.52
CA CYS A 142 -16.23 2.08 0.93
C CYS A 142 -14.77 2.06 1.38
N GLN A 143 -14.22 0.86 1.52
CA GLN A 143 -12.82 0.68 1.87
C GLN A 143 -11.91 1.16 0.74
N ARG A 144 -10.68 1.58 1.09
CA ARG A 144 -9.74 2.18 0.15
C ARG A 144 -8.32 1.69 0.38
N ILE A 145 -7.54 1.51 -0.71
CA ILE A 145 -6.10 1.24 -0.68
C ILE A 145 -5.35 2.39 -1.33
N GLY A 146 -4.16 2.70 -0.79
CA GLY A 146 -3.20 3.63 -1.35
C GLY A 146 -1.76 3.15 -1.20
N PHE A 147 -0.86 3.57 -2.10
CA PHE A 147 0.57 3.39 -1.94
C PHE A 147 1.19 4.62 -1.29
N LEU A 148 1.97 4.40 -0.23
CA LEU A 148 2.67 5.46 0.49
C LEU A 148 3.87 5.93 -0.31
N ILE A 149 3.87 7.18 -0.72
CA ILE A 149 4.97 7.83 -1.43
C ILE A 149 5.79 8.63 -0.44
N GLY A 150 7.08 8.37 -0.39
CA GLY A 150 7.93 9.02 0.61
C GLY A 150 9.40 8.71 0.44
N LYS A 151 10.15 8.93 1.50
CA LYS A 151 11.60 8.73 1.58
C LYS A 151 11.99 8.08 2.90
N TYR A 152 13.19 7.53 2.94
CA TYR A 152 13.76 7.02 4.16
C TYR A 152 14.72 8.03 4.78
N GLU A 153 14.62 8.20 6.11
CA GLU A 153 15.47 9.08 6.90
C GLU A 153 16.03 8.29 8.08
N GLN A 154 17.16 8.75 8.61
CA GLN A 154 17.73 8.17 9.84
C GLN A 154 16.76 8.39 11.02
N PHE A 155 16.56 7.35 11.82
CA PHE A 155 15.76 7.39 13.05
C PHE A 155 16.67 7.26 14.27
N SER A 156 16.89 8.37 14.96
CA SER A 156 17.88 8.46 16.05
C SER A 156 17.42 7.87 17.38
N GLU A 157 16.14 7.53 17.53
CA GLU A 157 15.60 6.93 18.76
C GLU A 157 15.97 5.45 18.91
N VAL A 158 16.22 4.78 17.78
CA VAL A 158 16.70 3.40 17.73
C VAL A 158 18.12 3.37 17.17
N PRO A 159 19.07 2.62 17.78
CA PRO A 159 20.41 2.49 17.24
C PRO A 159 20.42 1.98 15.81
N LEU A 160 21.09 2.71 14.91
CA LEU A 160 21.10 2.43 13.46
C LEU A 160 19.71 2.33 12.82
N GLY A 161 18.73 3.01 13.41
CA GLY A 161 17.34 2.97 12.99
C GLY A 161 17.06 3.78 11.72
N ILE A 162 16.05 3.32 10.97
CA ILE A 162 15.54 3.96 9.76
C ILE A 162 14.05 4.24 9.96
N LYS A 163 13.61 5.43 9.56
CA LYS A 163 12.18 5.77 9.47
C LYS A 163 11.77 6.02 8.04
N ALA A 164 10.53 5.68 7.72
CA ALA A 164 9.88 6.09 6.49
C ALA A 164 9.08 7.37 6.73
N VAL A 165 9.34 8.38 5.92
CA VAL A 165 8.61 9.65 5.92
C VAL A 165 7.67 9.67 4.74
N VAL A 166 6.37 9.70 5.00
CA VAL A 166 5.31 9.69 3.98
C VAL A 166 4.94 11.12 3.61
N CYS A 167 5.05 11.44 2.32
CA CYS A 167 4.81 12.78 1.76
C CYS A 167 3.51 12.86 0.95
N ALA A 168 3.05 11.75 0.36
CA ALA A 168 1.81 11.65 -0.41
C ALA A 168 1.28 10.20 -0.42
N ILE A 169 0.02 10.03 -0.84
CA ILE A 169 -0.59 8.71 -1.04
C ILE A 169 -1.09 8.64 -2.48
N TYR A 170 -0.58 7.67 -3.25
CA TYR A 170 -1.08 7.35 -4.58
C TYR A 170 -2.18 6.28 -4.49
N GLU A 171 -3.32 6.51 -5.12
CA GLU A 171 -4.44 5.58 -5.13
C GLU A 171 -4.53 4.82 -6.46
N PRO A 172 -4.20 3.51 -6.50
CA PRO A 172 -4.28 2.73 -7.73
C PRO A 172 -5.73 2.50 -8.16
N LEU A 173 -5.91 2.02 -9.39
CA LEU A 173 -7.20 1.48 -9.81
C LEU A 173 -7.58 0.30 -8.91
N GLN A 174 -8.77 0.34 -8.34
CA GLN A 174 -9.24 -0.59 -7.34
C GLN A 174 -10.75 -0.73 -7.37
N ASN A 175 -11.25 -1.87 -6.94
CA ASN A 175 -12.67 -2.13 -6.73
C ASN A 175 -12.95 -2.06 -5.23
N SER A 176 -13.72 -1.08 -4.81
CA SER A 176 -14.01 -0.78 -3.41
C SER A 176 -15.46 -1.06 -3.08
N ASN A 177 -15.72 -1.68 -1.94
CA ASN A 177 -17.05 -1.77 -1.36
C ASN A 177 -16.98 -1.54 0.17
N GLU A 178 -18.10 -1.61 0.87
CA GLU A 178 -18.15 -1.34 2.31
C GLU A 178 -17.31 -2.32 3.14
N ASN A 179 -17.14 -3.56 2.68
CA ASN A 179 -16.54 -4.64 3.45
C ASN A 179 -15.21 -5.12 2.90
N SER A 180 -14.85 -4.71 1.70
CA SER A 180 -13.63 -5.17 1.04
C SER A 180 -13.11 -4.17 0.03
N VAL A 181 -11.83 -4.30 -0.26
CA VAL A 181 -11.18 -3.60 -1.35
C VAL A 181 -10.29 -4.59 -2.10
N GLY A 182 -10.41 -4.60 -3.41
CA GLY A 182 -9.58 -5.41 -4.30
C GLY A 182 -8.78 -4.51 -5.24
N PHE A 183 -7.53 -4.86 -5.47
CA PHE A 183 -6.68 -4.22 -6.47
C PHE A 183 -5.78 -5.27 -7.12
N GLU A 184 -5.42 -5.02 -8.37
CA GLU A 184 -4.57 -5.94 -9.12
C GLU A 184 -3.10 -5.60 -8.93
N ILE A 185 -2.30 -6.59 -8.54
CA ILE A 185 -0.83 -6.48 -8.41
C ILE A 185 -0.14 -6.77 -9.76
N ASN A 186 -0.89 -6.87 -10.86
CA ASN A 186 -0.41 -7.42 -12.12
C ASN A 186 0.78 -6.69 -12.74
N GLU A 187 1.92 -7.37 -12.77
CA GLU A 187 3.03 -7.06 -13.69
C GLU A 187 2.79 -7.65 -15.11
N ASN A 188 1.94 -8.68 -15.26
CA ASN A 188 1.81 -9.50 -16.46
C ASN A 188 0.38 -9.70 -16.99
N GLY A 189 -0.59 -8.89 -16.61
CA GLY A 189 -1.98 -9.05 -17.08
C GLY A 189 -2.16 -8.62 -18.54
N GLU A 190 -2.40 -9.60 -19.43
CA GLU A 190 -2.50 -9.42 -20.90
C GLU A 190 -3.87 -8.94 -21.41
N GLU A 191 -4.85 -8.55 -20.60
CA GLU A 191 -6.21 -8.22 -21.10
C GLU A 191 -6.62 -6.73 -21.10
N ASN A 192 -5.80 -5.85 -20.88
CA ASN A 192 -5.79 -4.38 -21.08
C ASN A 192 -4.45 -3.85 -20.61
N GLY A 193 -3.46 -4.72 -20.67
CA GLY A 193 -2.21 -4.71 -19.93
C GLY A 193 -1.29 -3.53 -20.23
N GLU A 194 -1.28 -2.98 -21.44
CA GLU A 194 -0.33 -1.91 -21.78
C GLU A 194 -0.60 -0.59 -21.03
N LYS A 195 -1.87 -0.23 -20.82
CA LYS A 195 -2.19 1.03 -20.11
C LYS A 195 -1.92 0.94 -18.61
N LYS A 196 -2.27 -0.19 -17.94
CA LYS A 196 -2.07 -0.35 -16.49
C LYS A 196 -0.60 -0.50 -16.11
N LYS A 197 0.15 -1.32 -16.86
CA LYS A 197 1.60 -1.51 -16.67
C LYS A 197 2.37 -0.19 -16.84
N ASN A 198 1.96 0.61 -17.82
CA ASN A 198 2.56 1.91 -18.07
C ASN A 198 2.32 2.91 -16.92
N LEU A 199 1.16 2.85 -16.25
CA LEU A 199 0.84 3.79 -15.16
C LEU A 199 1.72 3.56 -13.92
N ASN A 200 1.88 2.31 -13.47
CA ASN A 200 2.74 2.00 -12.32
C ASN A 200 4.20 2.39 -12.57
N VAL A 201 4.70 2.15 -13.77
CA VAL A 201 6.05 2.57 -14.18
C VAL A 201 6.18 4.10 -14.17
N LYS A 202 5.15 4.81 -14.65
CA LYS A 202 5.14 6.29 -14.61
C LYS A 202 5.14 6.85 -13.20
N VAL A 203 4.37 6.23 -12.28
CA VAL A 203 4.39 6.61 -10.86
C VAL A 203 5.80 6.44 -10.27
N ASP A 204 6.44 5.30 -10.49
CA ASP A 204 7.80 5.05 -9.98
C ASP A 204 8.84 6.00 -10.58
N GLN A 205 8.71 6.33 -11.85
CA GLN A 205 9.57 7.32 -12.52
C GLN A 205 9.39 8.72 -11.90
N LEU A 206 8.14 9.17 -11.73
CA LEU A 206 7.87 10.46 -11.10
C LEU A 206 8.41 10.50 -9.66
N CYS A 207 8.19 9.44 -8.88
CA CYS A 207 8.76 9.33 -7.54
C CYS A 207 10.29 9.46 -7.57
N SER A 208 10.96 8.77 -8.49
CA SER A 208 12.42 8.83 -8.64
C SER A 208 12.91 10.26 -8.93
N TRP A 209 12.23 11.00 -9.81
CA TRP A 209 12.59 12.41 -10.12
C TRP A 209 12.38 13.35 -8.94
N LEU A 210 11.38 13.03 -8.07
CA LEU A 210 11.13 13.77 -6.83
C LEU A 210 12.05 13.35 -5.68
N GLY A 211 12.97 12.39 -5.89
CA GLY A 211 13.81 11.82 -4.84
C GLY A 211 13.03 10.98 -3.82
N MET A 212 11.91 10.40 -4.24
CA MET A 212 10.99 9.60 -3.44
C MET A 212 10.86 8.19 -3.98
N LYS A 213 10.16 7.34 -3.22
CA LYS A 213 9.83 5.94 -3.59
C LYS A 213 8.48 5.55 -3.02
N ARG A 214 7.94 4.43 -3.48
CA ARG A 214 6.87 3.74 -2.76
C ARG A 214 7.49 3.05 -1.54
N VAL A 215 7.19 3.54 -0.33
CA VAL A 215 7.75 3.03 0.92
C VAL A 215 6.86 2.00 1.60
N GLY A 216 5.58 1.95 1.21
CA GLY A 216 4.61 1.03 1.77
C GLY A 216 3.23 1.20 1.15
N TRP A 217 2.25 0.65 1.80
CA TRP A 217 0.85 0.79 1.42
C TRP A 217 -0.05 1.00 2.64
N ILE A 218 -1.20 1.60 2.40
CA ILE A 218 -2.19 1.94 3.43
C ILE A 218 -3.56 1.46 2.97
N PHE A 219 -4.39 1.01 3.92
CA PHE A 219 -5.78 0.72 3.64
C PHE A 219 -6.68 1.12 4.82
N THR A 220 -7.94 1.33 4.52
CA THR A 220 -8.97 1.56 5.53
C THR A 220 -9.62 0.23 5.92
N ASP A 221 -9.93 0.08 7.21
CA ASP A 221 -10.80 -0.99 7.72
C ASP A 221 -11.78 -0.38 8.72
N LEU A 222 -12.73 0.36 8.16
CA LEU A 222 -13.70 1.17 8.88
C LEU A 222 -15.11 0.62 8.62
N TRP A 223 -15.60 -0.21 9.53
CA TRP A 223 -16.92 -0.82 9.42
C TRP A 223 -18.00 0.12 9.90
N ASN A 224 -18.82 0.55 8.97
CA ASN A 224 -19.95 1.43 9.27
C ASN A 224 -21.04 0.67 10.03
N GLU A 225 -21.30 1.06 11.28
CA GLU A 225 -22.38 0.52 12.09
C GLU A 225 -23.71 1.21 11.81
N SER A 226 -23.67 2.52 11.63
CA SER A 226 -24.85 3.32 11.29
C SER A 226 -24.48 4.50 10.40
N ARG A 227 -24.93 4.46 9.14
CA ARG A 227 -24.72 5.55 8.18
C ARG A 227 -25.30 6.89 8.65
N THR A 228 -26.39 6.84 9.42
CA THR A 228 -27.07 8.03 9.92
C THR A 228 -26.37 8.67 11.11
N LEU A 229 -25.71 7.87 11.93
CA LEU A 229 -25.00 8.33 13.13
C LEU A 229 -23.49 8.50 12.88
N GLY A 230 -22.97 7.98 11.76
CA GLY A 230 -21.55 8.01 11.47
C GLY A 230 -20.72 7.17 12.44
N THR A 231 -21.35 6.18 13.11
CA THR A 231 -20.64 5.30 14.05
C THR A 231 -19.94 4.18 13.31
N VAL A 232 -18.74 3.83 13.77
CA VAL A 232 -17.88 2.80 13.19
C VAL A 232 -17.59 1.74 14.26
N LYS A 233 -17.67 0.47 13.87
CA LYS A 233 -17.33 -0.66 14.73
C LYS A 233 -15.83 -0.75 14.98
N CYS A 234 -15.45 -0.98 16.23
CA CYS A 234 -14.10 -1.43 16.59
C CYS A 234 -14.03 -2.96 16.42
N ILE A 235 -13.41 -3.42 15.33
CA ILE A 235 -13.25 -4.84 15.01
C ILE A 235 -11.87 -5.34 15.42
N ARG A 236 -10.85 -4.49 15.23
CA ARG A 236 -9.46 -4.83 15.52
C ARG A 236 -9.08 -4.39 16.92
N ASN A 237 -8.61 -5.31 17.72
CA ASN A 237 -8.07 -5.05 19.06
C ASN A 237 -7.16 -6.20 19.48
N GLU A 238 -6.53 -6.09 20.65
CA GLU A 238 -5.63 -7.12 21.20
C GLU A 238 -6.32 -8.45 21.46
N ASP A 239 -7.64 -8.44 21.71
CA ASP A 239 -8.44 -9.64 22.00
C ASP A 239 -9.00 -10.29 20.72
N SER A 240 -8.91 -9.64 19.57
CA SER A 240 -9.40 -10.15 18.29
C SER A 240 -8.26 -10.45 17.31
N PHE A 241 -7.88 -9.48 16.50
CA PHE A 241 -6.74 -9.58 15.60
C PHE A 241 -6.22 -8.18 15.24
N LEU A 242 -4.93 -8.09 14.96
CA LEU A 242 -4.28 -6.86 14.52
C LEU A 242 -4.20 -6.82 12.98
N LEU A 243 -3.69 -7.89 12.37
CA LEU A 243 -3.68 -8.17 10.94
C LEU A 243 -4.28 -9.54 10.70
N SER A 244 -5.09 -9.69 9.66
CA SER A 244 -5.58 -10.99 9.24
C SER A 244 -4.51 -11.77 8.45
N ALA A 245 -4.64 -13.09 8.42
CA ALA A 245 -3.78 -13.93 7.59
C ALA A 245 -3.83 -13.54 6.11
N SER A 246 -5.00 -13.15 5.60
CA SER A 246 -5.18 -12.67 4.21
C SER A 246 -4.37 -11.40 3.93
N GLU A 247 -4.37 -10.46 4.86
CA GLU A 247 -3.60 -9.22 4.75
C GLU A 247 -2.10 -9.48 4.84
N CYS A 248 -1.65 -10.40 5.71
CA CYS A 248 -0.26 -10.82 5.77
C CYS A 248 0.21 -11.47 4.45
N ILE A 249 -0.63 -12.31 3.84
CA ILE A 249 -0.34 -12.94 2.55
C ILE A 249 -0.26 -11.87 1.45
N THR A 250 -1.21 -10.94 1.42
CA THR A 250 -1.20 -9.81 0.46
C THR A 250 0.07 -8.96 0.63
N ALA A 251 0.43 -8.65 1.86
CA ALA A 251 1.65 -7.92 2.17
C ALA A 251 2.91 -8.66 1.74
N GLY A 252 2.98 -9.97 2.01
CA GLY A 252 4.08 -10.82 1.56
C GLY A 252 4.19 -10.87 0.03
N ASN A 253 3.07 -10.94 -0.69
CA ASN A 253 3.05 -10.85 -2.16
C ASN A 253 3.54 -9.48 -2.65
N LEU A 254 3.06 -8.39 -2.07
CA LEU A 254 3.53 -7.05 -2.42
C LEU A 254 5.03 -6.88 -2.16
N GLN A 255 5.51 -7.37 -1.02
CA GLN A 255 6.94 -7.29 -0.67
C GLN A 255 7.82 -8.16 -1.56
N SER A 256 7.35 -9.31 -2.02
CA SER A 256 8.09 -10.17 -2.94
C SER A 256 8.27 -9.54 -4.32
N HIS A 257 7.26 -8.82 -4.82
CA HIS A 257 7.31 -8.11 -6.10
C HIS A 257 8.01 -6.75 -6.00
N PHE A 258 7.75 -6.03 -4.92
CA PHE A 258 8.29 -4.70 -4.66
C PHE A 258 9.08 -4.70 -3.35
N LYS A 259 10.37 -5.00 -3.42
CA LYS A 259 11.25 -5.11 -2.23
C LYS A 259 11.23 -3.88 -1.31
N MET A 260 10.78 -2.74 -1.81
CA MET A 260 10.67 -1.49 -1.06
C MET A 260 9.33 -1.32 -0.32
N LEU A 261 8.30 -2.09 -0.66
CA LEU A 261 6.98 -2.04 0.00
C LEU A 261 6.96 -2.84 1.31
N GLN A 262 7.79 -2.43 2.26
CA GLN A 262 7.94 -3.14 3.53
C GLN A 262 6.94 -2.74 4.60
N ILE A 263 6.19 -1.66 4.39
CA ILE A 263 5.33 -1.06 5.41
C ILE A 263 3.88 -1.25 5.06
N ILE A 264 3.10 -1.63 6.05
CA ILE A 264 1.64 -1.72 6.02
C ILE A 264 1.12 -0.71 7.02
N VAL A 265 0.19 0.15 6.61
CA VAL A 265 -0.53 1.05 7.52
C VAL A 265 -2.01 0.74 7.43
N ILE A 266 -2.65 0.62 8.57
CA ILE A 266 -4.09 0.42 8.68
C ILE A 266 -4.71 1.65 9.34
N LEU A 267 -5.77 2.15 8.74
CA LEU A 267 -6.67 3.11 9.37
C LEU A 267 -7.86 2.34 9.91
N ALA A 268 -7.89 2.15 11.22
CA ALA A 268 -8.94 1.44 11.92
C ALA A 268 -9.31 2.13 13.23
N ILE A 269 -10.41 1.72 13.85
CA ILE A 269 -10.77 2.16 15.21
C ILE A 269 -10.27 1.13 16.20
N LEU A 270 -9.43 1.54 17.15
CA LEU A 270 -8.97 0.66 18.22
C LEU A 270 -9.60 0.98 19.59
N SER A 271 -9.76 2.23 19.99
CA SER A 271 -10.32 2.53 21.31
C SER A 271 -11.18 3.79 21.39
N LYS A 272 -10.76 4.89 20.79
CA LYS A 272 -11.44 6.20 20.93
C LYS A 272 -11.56 7.02 19.66
N GLY A 273 -11.14 6.49 18.51
CA GLY A 273 -11.15 7.20 17.23
C GLY A 273 -10.44 6.41 16.14
N ILE A 274 -10.38 6.99 14.94
CA ILE A 274 -9.62 6.44 13.82
C ILE A 274 -8.13 6.68 14.13
N ASP A 275 -7.37 5.58 14.15
CA ASP A 275 -5.95 5.60 14.47
C ASP A 275 -5.12 4.95 13.37
N LEU A 276 -3.82 5.26 13.34
CA LEU A 276 -2.84 4.73 12.39
C LEU A 276 -2.06 3.61 13.04
N HIS A 277 -2.13 2.41 12.46
CA HIS A 277 -1.36 1.26 12.92
C HIS A 277 -0.41 0.81 11.84
N GLY A 278 0.88 0.74 12.20
CA GLY A 278 1.95 0.33 11.32
C GLY A 278 2.40 -1.11 11.57
N TYR A 279 2.66 -1.86 10.48
CA TYR A 279 3.15 -3.23 10.53
C TYR A 279 4.15 -3.50 9.42
N GLN A 280 4.91 -4.59 9.59
CA GLN A 280 5.72 -5.25 8.57
C GLN A 280 5.42 -6.73 8.62
N VAL A 281 5.51 -7.42 7.49
CA VAL A 281 5.53 -8.89 7.52
C VAL A 281 6.96 -9.38 7.75
N SER A 282 7.08 -10.50 8.47
CA SER A 282 8.38 -11.11 8.74
C SER A 282 9.02 -11.67 7.47
N ASN A 283 10.34 -11.79 7.46
CA ASN A 283 11.05 -12.41 6.35
C ASN A 283 10.60 -13.86 6.12
N GLN A 284 10.23 -14.58 7.19
CA GLN A 284 9.66 -15.93 7.07
C GLN A 284 8.29 -15.89 6.38
N CYS A 285 7.44 -14.91 6.71
CA CYS A 285 6.16 -14.73 6.03
C CYS A 285 6.35 -14.53 4.52
N THR A 286 7.21 -13.59 4.12
CA THR A 286 7.49 -13.33 2.70
C THR A 286 7.97 -14.59 1.98
N ALA A 287 8.92 -15.31 2.56
CA ALA A 287 9.45 -16.54 1.96
C ALA A 287 8.40 -17.67 1.86
N MET A 288 7.50 -17.78 2.85
CA MET A 288 6.39 -18.75 2.82
C MET A 288 5.34 -18.38 1.76
N VAL A 289 5.05 -17.09 1.60
CA VAL A 289 4.15 -16.57 0.55
C VAL A 289 4.75 -16.84 -0.83
N GLU A 290 6.03 -16.54 -1.05
CA GLU A 290 6.73 -16.85 -2.29
C GLU A 290 6.74 -18.34 -2.65
N ALA A 291 6.75 -19.20 -1.62
CA ALA A 291 6.67 -20.65 -1.79
C ALA A 291 5.22 -21.17 -1.85
N ASN A 292 4.21 -20.29 -1.82
CA ASN A 292 2.80 -20.64 -1.80
C ASN A 292 2.40 -21.62 -0.67
N ILE A 293 3.00 -21.47 0.51
CA ILE A 293 2.74 -22.34 1.66
C ILE A 293 1.60 -21.81 2.53
N LEU A 294 1.41 -20.48 2.60
CA LEU A 294 0.40 -19.86 3.46
C LEU A 294 -0.98 -19.84 2.81
N CYS A 295 -2.00 -20.13 3.61
CA CYS A 295 -3.40 -19.97 3.28
C CYS A 295 -4.12 -19.19 4.39
N PRO A 296 -5.09 -18.32 4.05
CA PRO A 296 -5.93 -17.66 5.04
C PRO A 296 -6.98 -18.62 5.58
N THR A 297 -7.50 -18.32 6.78
CA THR A 297 -8.69 -18.97 7.31
C THR A 297 -9.90 -18.05 7.16
N LYS A 298 -11.11 -18.60 7.02
CA LYS A 298 -12.34 -17.80 6.85
C LYS A 298 -12.89 -17.27 8.15
N THR A 299 -12.85 -18.09 9.20
CA THR A 299 -13.56 -17.86 10.45
C THR A 299 -12.66 -17.27 11.54
N HIS A 300 -11.35 -17.39 11.36
CA HIS A 300 -10.34 -17.00 12.33
C HIS A 300 -9.27 -16.14 11.64
N PRO A 301 -9.52 -14.84 11.45
CA PRO A 301 -8.57 -13.96 10.77
C PRO A 301 -7.19 -13.89 11.46
N GLU A 302 -7.15 -14.14 12.78
CA GLU A 302 -5.94 -14.20 13.61
C GLU A 302 -5.09 -15.46 13.35
N LEU A 303 -5.60 -16.43 12.59
CA LEU A 303 -4.91 -17.69 12.30
C LEU A 303 -4.61 -17.83 10.81
N ALA A 304 -3.42 -18.25 10.47
CA ALA A 304 -3.03 -18.72 9.16
C ALA A 304 -2.96 -20.24 9.11
N TRP A 305 -2.98 -20.80 7.93
CA TRP A 305 -2.94 -22.25 7.69
C TRP A 305 -1.79 -22.60 6.75
N ALA A 306 -0.98 -23.59 7.11
CA ALA A 306 -0.02 -24.16 6.19
C ALA A 306 -0.75 -25.07 5.19
N ARG A 307 -0.56 -24.82 3.88
CA ARG A 307 -1.17 -25.56 2.78
C ARG A 307 -0.96 -27.08 2.94
N GLU A 308 -1.98 -27.85 2.64
CA GLU A 308 -1.93 -29.32 2.70
C GLU A 308 -1.75 -29.96 1.33
N THR A 309 -2.40 -29.38 0.33
CA THR A 309 -2.39 -29.92 -1.04
C THR A 309 -1.50 -29.09 -1.96
N PRO A 310 -0.62 -29.72 -2.76
CA PRO A 310 0.17 -29.02 -3.75
C PRO A 310 -0.71 -28.33 -4.79
N LEU A 311 -0.28 -27.15 -5.29
CA LEU A 311 -0.95 -26.42 -6.37
C LEU A 311 -0.82 -27.11 -7.72
N ASN A 312 0.31 -27.79 -7.94
CA ASN A 312 0.62 -28.54 -9.16
C ASN A 312 1.66 -29.62 -8.83
N GLU A 313 1.96 -30.47 -9.78
CA GLU A 313 2.90 -31.60 -9.62
C GLU A 313 4.32 -31.18 -9.22
N LYS A 314 4.73 -29.95 -9.53
CA LYS A 314 6.06 -29.40 -9.20
C LYS A 314 6.09 -28.62 -7.90
N HIS A 315 4.94 -28.47 -7.22
CA HIS A 315 4.85 -27.74 -5.97
C HIS A 315 5.13 -28.66 -4.79
N TYR A 316 6.24 -28.42 -4.09
CA TYR A 316 6.59 -29.13 -2.86
C TYR A 316 6.20 -28.32 -1.63
N ILE A 317 5.49 -28.94 -0.71
CA ILE A 317 5.09 -28.32 0.55
C ILE A 317 6.00 -28.87 1.65
N THR A 318 6.79 -27.97 2.24
CA THR A 318 7.61 -28.34 3.41
C THR A 318 6.78 -28.30 4.68
N SER A 319 7.22 -29.05 5.71
CA SER A 319 6.58 -29.01 7.04
C SER A 319 6.73 -27.64 7.67
N VAL A 320 5.68 -27.16 8.30
CA VAL A 320 5.65 -25.91 9.04
C VAL A 320 5.31 -26.16 10.49
N GLN A 321 6.11 -25.60 11.38
CA GLN A 321 5.91 -25.65 12.82
C GLN A 321 6.24 -24.30 13.45
N TYR A 322 5.70 -24.02 14.63
CA TYR A 322 6.05 -22.83 15.41
C TYR A 322 6.37 -23.20 16.83
N THR A 323 7.17 -22.36 17.51
CA THR A 323 7.57 -22.54 18.91
C THR A 323 6.67 -21.72 19.82
N GLU A 324 6.05 -22.37 20.79
CA GLU A 324 5.25 -21.76 21.84
C GLU A 324 5.83 -22.07 23.22
N LYS A 325 5.75 -21.15 24.16
CA LYS A 325 6.13 -21.42 25.56
C LYS A 325 4.93 -22.00 26.29
N ASN A 326 5.12 -23.19 26.87
CA ASN A 326 4.11 -23.80 27.72
C ASN A 326 4.00 -23.04 29.06
N GLU A 327 3.05 -23.43 29.91
CA GLU A 327 2.84 -22.84 31.25
C GLU A 327 4.08 -22.89 32.15
N ARG A 328 5.02 -23.78 31.86
CA ARG A 328 6.28 -23.95 32.61
C ARG A 328 7.43 -23.10 32.01
N GLY A 329 7.16 -22.36 30.91
CA GLY A 329 8.14 -21.56 30.21
C GLY A 329 9.07 -22.35 29.26
N GLU A 330 8.80 -23.66 29.03
CA GLU A 330 9.56 -24.49 28.11
C GLU A 330 9.06 -24.27 26.67
N GLU A 331 9.98 -24.27 25.70
CA GLU A 331 9.63 -24.16 24.28
C GLU A 331 9.09 -25.50 23.74
N VAL A 332 7.87 -25.47 23.22
CA VAL A 332 7.19 -26.61 22.62
C VAL A 332 6.92 -26.31 21.15
N PHE A 333 7.20 -27.29 20.29
CA PHE A 333 6.87 -27.21 18.88
C PHE A 333 5.40 -27.55 18.65
N ARG A 334 4.71 -26.68 17.89
CA ARG A 334 3.34 -26.87 17.44
C ARG A 334 3.28 -26.99 15.93
N ASP A 335 2.32 -27.75 15.42
CA ASP A 335 2.06 -27.81 13.97
C ASP A 335 1.56 -26.44 13.47
N GLY A 336 1.98 -26.04 12.28
CA GLY A 336 1.53 -24.81 11.61
C GLY A 336 0.11 -24.89 11.02
N ARG A 337 -0.76 -25.73 11.54
CA ARG A 337 -2.14 -25.95 11.08
C ARG A 337 -3.13 -26.02 12.25
N PRO A 338 -3.61 -24.90 12.78
CA PRO A 338 -3.33 -23.50 12.39
C PRO A 338 -2.06 -22.94 13.06
N MET A 339 -1.63 -21.76 12.58
CA MET A 339 -0.56 -20.98 13.18
C MET A 339 -1.02 -19.53 13.46
N PRO A 340 -0.64 -18.94 14.61
CA PRO A 340 -0.96 -17.54 14.91
C PRO A 340 -0.27 -16.56 13.95
N VAL A 341 -1.03 -15.58 13.46
CA VAL A 341 -0.54 -14.53 12.56
C VAL A 341 0.58 -13.69 13.19
N GLU A 342 0.65 -13.62 14.51
CA GLU A 342 1.69 -12.92 15.25
C GLU A 342 3.13 -13.35 14.91
N TYR A 343 3.34 -14.57 14.42
CA TYR A 343 4.64 -15.03 13.94
C TYR A 343 4.98 -14.50 12.54
N LEU A 344 3.98 -14.00 11.83
CA LEU A 344 4.10 -13.53 10.45
C LEU A 344 4.26 -12.02 10.37
N LEU A 345 4.03 -11.29 11.46
CA LEU A 345 4.02 -9.83 11.47
C LEU A 345 4.98 -9.24 12.54
N VAL A 346 5.33 -7.99 12.36
CA VAL A 346 6.10 -7.16 13.28
C VAL A 346 5.42 -5.80 13.36
N ASP A 347 5.08 -5.33 14.56
CA ASP A 347 4.51 -4.01 14.78
C ASP A 347 5.54 -2.91 14.52
N VAL A 348 5.11 -1.78 13.95
CA VAL A 348 5.96 -0.63 13.67
C VAL A 348 5.27 0.63 14.20
N PRO A 349 5.93 1.44 15.05
CA PRO A 349 5.38 2.73 15.46
C PRO A 349 5.00 3.57 14.24
N CYS A 350 3.80 4.12 14.26
CA CYS A 350 3.26 4.91 13.18
C CYS A 350 2.59 6.17 13.73
N GLY A 351 2.75 7.30 13.06
CA GLY A 351 2.11 8.53 13.49
C GLY A 351 2.38 9.72 12.57
N VAL A 352 1.87 10.87 12.98
CA VAL A 352 2.07 12.14 12.28
C VAL A 352 3.20 12.91 12.93
N ARG A 353 4.00 13.61 12.14
CA ARG A 353 5.12 14.44 12.59
C ARG A 353 4.64 15.52 13.55
N LYS A 354 5.30 15.66 14.71
CA LYS A 354 4.96 16.68 15.72
C LYS A 354 5.06 18.11 15.20
N VAL A 355 6.07 18.38 14.39
CA VAL A 355 6.21 19.64 13.65
C VAL A 355 5.93 19.35 12.19
N PRO A 356 4.75 19.71 11.67
CA PRO A 356 4.37 19.40 10.30
C PRO A 356 5.36 19.93 9.28
N ASN A 357 5.64 19.13 8.26
CA ASN A 357 6.36 19.53 7.05
C ASN A 357 5.45 19.32 5.84
N TYR A 358 5.65 20.13 4.82
CA TYR A 358 4.86 20.09 3.61
C TYR A 358 5.80 20.04 2.40
N THR A 359 6.13 18.83 1.97
CA THR A 359 6.81 18.63 0.68
C THR A 359 5.88 19.04 -0.45
N PHE A 360 4.61 18.66 -0.32
CA PHE A 360 3.51 19.11 -1.17
C PHE A 360 2.56 19.97 -0.33
N PRO A 361 2.58 21.30 -0.50
CA PRO A 361 1.69 22.20 0.21
C PRO A 361 0.22 21.85 -0.09
N ARG A 362 -0.61 21.88 0.93
CA ARG A 362 -2.05 21.71 0.74
C ARG A 362 -2.60 22.90 -0.05
N GLY A 363 -3.41 22.63 -1.04
CA GLY A 363 -4.20 23.64 -1.74
C GLY A 363 -5.14 24.39 -0.79
N LYS A 364 -5.72 25.50 -1.24
CA LYS A 364 -6.77 26.20 -0.48
C LYS A 364 -7.98 25.27 -0.35
N GLU A 365 -8.62 25.28 0.81
CA GLU A 365 -9.78 24.44 1.11
C GLU A 365 -10.85 24.54 -0.01
N GLY A 366 -11.28 23.38 -0.51
CA GLY A 366 -12.20 23.25 -1.64
C GLY A 366 -11.59 23.57 -3.01
N LYS A 367 -10.27 23.68 -3.10
CA LYS A 367 -9.50 23.96 -4.33
C LYS A 367 -8.26 23.09 -4.44
N GLU A 368 -8.29 21.92 -3.81
CA GLU A 368 -7.27 20.91 -3.94
C GLU A 368 -7.30 20.30 -5.35
N PHE A 369 -6.15 19.79 -5.82
CA PHE A 369 -6.13 19.03 -7.07
C PHE A 369 -6.85 17.69 -6.87
N PRO A 370 -7.73 17.27 -7.81
CA PRO A 370 -8.46 16.02 -7.68
C PRO A 370 -7.51 14.82 -7.62
N VAL A 371 -7.70 13.95 -6.62
CA VAL A 371 -6.96 12.70 -6.51
C VAL A 371 -7.45 11.73 -7.59
N GLU A 372 -6.56 10.95 -8.15
CA GLU A 372 -6.86 9.97 -9.19
C GLU A 372 -7.79 8.85 -8.69
N ASN A 373 -8.54 8.26 -9.62
CA ASN A 373 -9.37 7.06 -9.39
C ASN A 373 -10.46 7.24 -8.30
N ARG A 374 -11.05 8.44 -8.18
CA ARG A 374 -12.10 8.76 -7.20
C ARG A 374 -13.43 9.21 -7.84
N SER A 375 -13.73 8.74 -9.05
CA SER A 375 -14.98 9.07 -9.76
C SER A 375 -16.24 8.69 -8.98
N GLU A 376 -16.17 7.64 -8.15
CA GLU A 376 -17.27 7.15 -7.31
C GLU A 376 -17.80 8.20 -6.31
N ILE A 377 -16.92 9.12 -5.89
CA ILE A 377 -17.31 10.24 -5.00
C ILE A 377 -17.43 11.56 -5.76
N GLY A 378 -17.54 11.50 -7.10
CA GLY A 378 -17.66 12.70 -7.94
C GLY A 378 -16.39 13.52 -8.07
N GLN A 379 -15.23 12.97 -7.70
CA GLN A 379 -13.93 13.58 -7.86
C GLN A 379 -13.27 13.02 -9.12
N THR A 380 -13.22 13.84 -10.18
CA THR A 380 -12.65 13.43 -11.47
C THR A 380 -11.49 14.33 -11.87
N GLN A 381 -10.61 13.80 -12.72
CA GLN A 381 -9.53 14.58 -13.34
C GLN A 381 -9.92 15.06 -14.75
N GLU A 382 -11.19 15.44 -14.93
CA GLU A 382 -11.69 16.07 -16.13
C GLU A 382 -11.32 17.56 -16.17
N LEU A 383 -11.27 18.14 -17.37
CA LEU A 383 -10.83 19.52 -17.54
C LEU A 383 -11.67 20.53 -16.76
N THR A 384 -12.96 20.22 -16.52
CA THR A 384 -13.87 21.04 -15.70
C THR A 384 -13.44 21.11 -14.23
N ASP A 385 -13.01 20.00 -13.64
CA ASP A 385 -12.55 19.94 -12.24
C ASP A 385 -11.15 20.53 -12.11
N ILE A 386 -10.28 20.22 -13.06
CA ILE A 386 -8.94 20.80 -13.14
C ILE A 386 -8.99 22.32 -13.27
N SER A 387 -9.97 22.88 -14.02
CA SER A 387 -10.14 24.32 -14.15
C SER A 387 -10.35 25.03 -12.81
N LYS A 388 -11.04 24.39 -11.87
CA LYS A 388 -11.26 24.92 -10.51
C LYS A 388 -9.95 25.06 -9.75
N TYR A 389 -9.05 24.08 -9.88
CA TYR A 389 -7.71 24.12 -9.31
C TYR A 389 -6.86 25.24 -9.92
N PHE A 390 -6.79 25.31 -11.25
CA PHE A 390 -6.04 26.35 -11.96
C PHE A 390 -6.50 27.77 -11.60
N ASN A 391 -7.82 27.99 -11.52
CA ASN A 391 -8.41 29.27 -11.16
C ASN A 391 -8.14 29.69 -9.70
N SER A 392 -7.59 28.81 -8.86
CA SER A 392 -7.23 29.13 -7.48
C SER A 392 -5.87 29.83 -7.35
N PHE A 393 -5.06 29.78 -8.40
CA PHE A 393 -3.71 30.36 -8.42
C PHE A 393 -3.60 31.55 -9.36
N LYS A 394 -2.69 32.47 -9.05
CA LYS A 394 -2.32 33.58 -9.93
C LYS A 394 -1.17 33.14 -10.82
N PHE A 395 -1.48 32.85 -12.08
CA PHE A 395 -0.48 32.50 -13.06
C PHE A 395 0.19 33.76 -13.64
N PRO A 396 1.51 33.77 -13.90
CA PRO A 396 2.50 32.71 -13.63
C PRO A 396 3.14 32.77 -12.23
N ASP A 397 2.77 33.72 -11.39
CA ASP A 397 3.49 34.01 -10.14
C ASP A 397 3.43 32.89 -9.11
N GLN A 398 2.30 32.20 -9.03
CA GLN A 398 2.09 31.09 -8.10
C GLN A 398 2.23 29.71 -8.77
N PHE A 399 2.93 29.63 -9.90
CA PHE A 399 3.04 28.36 -10.62
C PHE A 399 3.80 27.31 -9.82
N LEU A 400 4.86 27.66 -9.09
CA LEU A 400 5.59 26.71 -8.26
C LEU A 400 4.68 26.12 -7.16
N GLU A 401 3.86 26.94 -6.52
CA GLU A 401 2.89 26.47 -5.52
C GLU A 401 1.88 25.50 -6.15
N MET A 402 1.35 25.84 -7.33
CA MET A 402 0.47 24.96 -8.11
C MET A 402 1.15 23.65 -8.51
N ALA A 403 2.38 23.70 -9.00
CA ALA A 403 3.14 22.54 -9.44
C ALA A 403 3.62 21.65 -8.26
N SER A 404 3.71 22.20 -7.05
CA SER A 404 4.08 21.47 -5.85
C SER A 404 2.92 20.61 -5.31
N ASN A 405 2.34 19.76 -6.17
CA ASN A 405 1.31 18.80 -5.83
C ASN A 405 1.58 17.49 -6.55
N PHE A 406 1.64 16.38 -5.81
CA PHE A 406 1.97 15.07 -6.36
C PHE A 406 0.96 14.62 -7.43
N HIS A 407 -0.34 14.74 -7.14
CA HIS A 407 -1.41 14.31 -8.05
C HIS A 407 -1.45 15.16 -9.32
N PHE A 408 -1.14 16.45 -9.22
CA PHE A 408 -1.03 17.32 -10.37
C PHE A 408 0.17 16.94 -11.26
N LEU A 409 1.35 16.69 -10.69
CA LEU A 409 2.51 16.22 -11.44
C LEU A 409 2.25 14.87 -12.12
N LEU A 410 1.59 13.95 -11.40
CA LEU A 410 1.19 12.67 -11.94
C LEU A 410 0.20 12.85 -13.10
N PHE A 411 -0.80 13.71 -12.92
CA PHE A 411 -1.75 14.05 -13.98
C PHE A 411 -1.04 14.59 -15.23
N LEU A 412 -0.13 15.55 -15.12
CA LEU A 412 0.62 16.06 -16.27
C LEU A 412 1.33 14.93 -17.01
N TYR A 413 1.90 13.97 -16.30
CA TYR A 413 2.64 12.86 -16.88
C TYR A 413 1.75 11.75 -17.47
N THR A 414 0.50 11.63 -17.02
CA THR A 414 -0.38 10.50 -17.37
C THR A 414 -1.58 10.88 -18.21
N ASN A 415 -1.93 12.17 -18.29
CA ASN A 415 -3.11 12.63 -19.02
C ASN A 415 -3.03 12.33 -20.51
N ASN A 416 -4.21 12.22 -21.14
CA ASN A 416 -4.35 11.97 -22.56
C ASN A 416 -4.73 13.24 -23.36
N PHE A 417 -4.92 14.39 -22.71
CA PHE A 417 -5.35 15.64 -23.36
C PHE A 417 -4.18 16.34 -24.05
N VAL A 418 -3.04 16.39 -23.35
CA VAL A 418 -1.81 17.00 -23.85
C VAL A 418 -0.64 16.08 -23.51
N PRO A 419 0.09 15.54 -24.51
CA PRO A 419 1.19 14.62 -24.26
C PRO A 419 2.45 15.40 -23.83
N PHE A 420 2.72 15.44 -22.53
CA PHE A 420 3.99 15.93 -22.02
C PHE A 420 5.09 14.91 -22.23
N SER A 421 6.27 15.37 -22.65
CA SER A 421 7.43 14.51 -22.77
C SER A 421 7.97 14.11 -21.38
N LYS A 422 8.71 13.01 -21.34
CA LYS A 422 9.37 12.54 -20.13
C LYS A 422 10.32 13.59 -19.56
N GLU A 423 11.09 14.23 -20.44
CA GLU A 423 12.09 15.24 -20.12
C GLU A 423 11.46 16.51 -19.56
N GLU A 424 10.27 16.92 -20.07
CA GLU A 424 9.53 18.07 -19.56
C GLU A 424 9.08 17.86 -18.13
N ILE A 425 8.53 16.67 -17.82
CA ILE A 425 8.05 16.35 -16.47
C ILE A 425 9.22 16.13 -15.50
N GLU A 426 10.30 15.47 -15.95
CA GLU A 426 11.52 15.32 -15.15
C GLU A 426 12.10 16.68 -14.75
N ASN A 427 12.19 17.61 -15.70
CA ASN A 427 12.66 18.98 -15.44
C ASN A 427 11.74 19.69 -14.43
N LEU A 428 10.40 19.61 -14.63
CA LEU A 428 9.45 20.22 -13.71
C LEU A 428 9.56 19.62 -12.29
N ALA A 429 9.68 18.29 -12.18
CA ALA A 429 9.86 17.62 -10.90
C ALA A 429 11.14 18.09 -10.17
N GLN A 430 12.24 18.25 -10.90
CA GLN A 430 13.49 18.77 -10.34
C GLN A 430 13.36 20.24 -9.89
N ILE A 431 12.63 21.07 -10.61
CA ILE A 431 12.33 22.46 -10.23
C ILE A 431 11.53 22.48 -8.91
N VAL A 432 10.52 21.62 -8.80
CA VAL A 432 9.71 21.48 -7.57
C VAL A 432 10.57 21.04 -6.38
N VAL A 433 11.47 20.06 -6.57
CA VAL A 433 12.41 19.62 -5.52
C VAL A 433 13.33 20.74 -5.06
N LYS A 434 13.87 21.54 -6.01
CA LYS A 434 14.76 22.68 -5.71
C LYS A 434 14.00 23.88 -5.13
N LYS A 435 12.69 23.93 -5.27
CA LYS A 435 11.82 25.05 -4.92
C LYS A 435 12.23 26.36 -5.60
N ASP A 436 12.66 26.30 -6.88
CA ASP A 436 13.09 27.46 -7.64
C ASP A 436 11.92 28.13 -8.36
N GLU A 437 11.46 29.26 -7.80
CA GLU A 437 10.34 30.04 -8.36
C GLU A 437 10.65 30.62 -9.76
N ASN A 438 11.90 31.01 -10.01
CA ASN A 438 12.27 31.64 -11.27
C ASN A 438 12.30 30.61 -12.41
N GLU A 439 12.92 29.45 -12.16
CA GLU A 439 12.89 28.34 -13.11
C GLU A 439 11.47 27.84 -13.35
N ALA A 440 10.63 27.76 -12.29
CA ALA A 440 9.23 27.38 -12.43
C ALA A 440 8.43 28.34 -13.33
N LYS A 441 8.57 29.66 -13.11
CA LYS A 441 7.93 30.68 -13.94
C LYS A 441 8.43 30.64 -15.40
N LYS A 442 9.71 30.35 -15.61
CA LYS A 442 10.29 30.18 -16.92
C LYS A 442 9.72 28.95 -17.62
N TRP A 443 9.73 27.80 -16.97
CA TRP A 443 9.17 26.55 -17.49
C TRP A 443 7.71 26.73 -17.91
N ALA A 444 6.89 27.36 -17.06
CA ALA A 444 5.48 27.60 -17.32
C ALA A 444 5.21 28.47 -18.54
N LYS A 445 6.13 29.39 -18.89
CA LYS A 445 6.02 30.25 -20.05
C LYS A 445 6.56 29.59 -21.32
N GLU A 446 7.60 28.77 -21.22
CA GLU A 446 8.30 28.16 -22.34
C GLU A 446 7.69 26.84 -22.81
N SER A 447 6.98 26.09 -21.91
CA SER A 447 6.34 24.83 -22.28
C SER A 447 5.12 25.06 -23.17
N SER A 448 5.22 24.64 -24.43
CA SER A 448 4.13 24.71 -25.42
C SER A 448 2.97 23.79 -25.03
N ASN A 449 3.28 22.62 -24.43
CA ASN A 449 2.30 21.67 -23.96
C ASN A 449 1.49 22.25 -22.79
N PHE A 450 2.16 22.92 -21.86
CA PHE A 450 1.47 23.59 -20.76
C PHE A 450 0.61 24.76 -21.22
N ALA A 451 1.07 25.54 -22.19
CA ALA A 451 0.27 26.58 -22.82
C ALA A 451 -0.98 26.02 -23.50
N THR A 452 -0.87 24.88 -24.20
CA THR A 452 -2.01 24.18 -24.79
C THR A 452 -3.01 23.72 -23.73
N LEU A 453 -2.53 23.17 -22.62
CA LEU A 453 -3.39 22.76 -21.51
C LEU A 453 -4.16 23.95 -20.91
N ILE A 454 -3.51 25.09 -20.71
CA ILE A 454 -4.17 26.33 -20.23
C ILE A 454 -5.25 26.79 -21.23
N MET A 455 -4.99 26.71 -22.55
CA MET A 455 -5.98 27.08 -23.56
C MET A 455 -7.21 26.19 -23.50
N LEU A 456 -7.03 24.87 -23.43
CA LEU A 456 -8.13 23.91 -23.30
C LEU A 456 -8.98 24.15 -22.04
N ILE A 457 -8.34 24.41 -20.91
CA ILE A 457 -9.01 24.76 -19.65
C ILE A 457 -9.77 26.08 -19.78
N GLY A 458 -9.19 27.07 -20.47
CA GLY A 458 -9.80 28.39 -20.69
C GLY A 458 -11.01 28.36 -21.59
N GLU A 459 -11.04 27.50 -22.61
CA GLU A 459 -12.18 27.33 -23.51
C GLU A 459 -13.38 26.74 -22.77
N ILE A 460 -13.17 25.67 -21.99
CA ILE A 460 -14.25 25.04 -21.20
C ILE A 460 -14.81 26.01 -20.15
N GLY A 461 -13.95 26.82 -19.52
CA GLY A 461 -14.39 27.86 -18.58
C GLY A 461 -15.28 28.94 -19.21
N ARG A 462 -15.26 29.11 -20.55
CA ARG A 462 -16.13 30.02 -21.29
C ARG A 462 -17.44 29.37 -21.74
N GLU A 463 -17.47 28.07 -21.95
CA GLU A 463 -18.64 27.33 -22.40
C GLU A 463 -19.67 27.05 -21.28
N ILE A 464 -19.31 27.24 -20.00
CA ILE A 464 -20.28 27.15 -18.92
C ILE A 464 -21.01 28.51 -18.80
N PRO A 465 -22.26 28.65 -19.31
CA PRO A 465 -23.02 29.87 -19.10
C PRO A 465 -23.21 30.01 -17.58
N ARG A 466 -22.86 31.17 -17.04
CA ARG A 466 -23.19 31.54 -15.66
C ARG A 466 -24.72 31.64 -15.51
N THR A 467 -25.40 30.51 -15.52
CA THR A 467 -26.82 30.45 -15.15
C THR A 467 -26.89 30.78 -13.66
N LYS A 468 -27.14 32.06 -13.41
CA LYS A 468 -27.55 32.54 -12.08
C LYS A 468 -28.83 31.80 -11.72
N ILE A 469 -28.75 30.69 -11.02
CA ILE A 469 -29.89 30.10 -10.33
C ILE A 469 -30.21 31.08 -9.19
N LYS A 470 -31.13 31.98 -9.47
CA LYS A 470 -31.83 32.73 -8.43
C LYS A 470 -32.69 31.72 -7.67
N THR A 471 -32.19 31.22 -6.58
CA THR A 471 -32.99 30.48 -5.60
C THR A 471 -33.94 31.49 -4.94
N THR A 472 -35.10 31.65 -5.52
CA THR A 472 -36.20 32.40 -4.89
C THR A 472 -36.85 31.46 -3.89
N THR A 473 -36.44 31.51 -2.67
CA THR A 473 -37.12 30.88 -1.53
C THR A 473 -38.44 31.65 -1.32
N LYS A 474 -39.52 31.16 -1.85
CA LYS A 474 -40.86 31.59 -1.43
C LYS A 474 -41.31 30.70 -0.28
N THR A 475 -41.17 31.22 0.91
CA THR A 475 -41.87 30.75 2.10
C THR A 475 -43.35 31.02 1.93
N THR A 476 -44.14 29.96 1.74
CA THR A 476 -45.58 30.06 1.86
C THR A 476 -46.02 29.17 3.00
N THR A 477 -46.29 29.82 4.10
CA THR A 477 -47.00 29.28 5.25
C THR A 477 -48.47 29.19 4.88
N THR A 478 -49.07 28.01 4.92
CA THR A 478 -50.52 27.89 5.03
C THR A 478 -50.87 26.63 5.81
N SER A 479 -51.42 26.89 6.94
CA SER A 479 -52.07 25.96 7.86
C SER A 479 -53.46 25.56 7.34
N GLN A 480 -53.86 24.37 7.69
CA GLN A 480 -55.20 23.85 8.05
C GLN A 480 -55.51 22.52 7.39
N THR A 481 -55.60 21.56 8.22
CA THR A 481 -56.71 20.85 8.91
C THR A 481 -57.47 19.81 8.10
N ASN A 482 -57.41 18.61 8.67
CA ASN A 482 -58.42 17.57 8.80
C ASN A 482 -59.18 17.01 7.57
N ASN A 483 -59.15 15.75 7.31
CA ASN A 483 -60.07 14.70 7.83
C ASN A 483 -60.00 13.40 7.04
N ASN A 484 -59.92 12.34 7.80
CA ASN A 484 -60.61 11.03 7.72
C ASN A 484 -61.10 10.45 6.37
N ASN A 485 -60.69 9.25 6.08
CA ASN A 485 -61.41 7.97 6.14
C ASN A 485 -60.83 6.94 5.16
N VAL A 486 -60.31 5.87 5.73
CA VAL A 486 -60.85 4.48 5.73
C VAL A 486 -61.50 4.06 4.41
N VAL A 487 -60.95 3.02 3.77
CA VAL A 487 -61.61 1.73 3.50
C VAL A 487 -60.59 0.78 2.84
N ALA A 488 -60.62 -0.44 3.35
CA ALA A 488 -59.93 -1.63 2.90
C ALA A 488 -60.50 -2.19 1.59
N GLY A 489 -59.73 -3.02 0.90
CA GLY A 489 -60.25 -3.83 -0.21
C GLY A 489 -59.19 -4.78 -0.73
N GLU A 490 -59.40 -6.03 -0.42
CA GLU A 490 -58.60 -7.23 -0.74
C GLU A 490 -58.72 -7.66 -2.23
N VAL A 491 -57.72 -8.48 -2.61
CA VAL A 491 -57.78 -9.72 -3.40
C VAL A 491 -57.89 -9.63 -4.94
N GLY A 492 -57.01 -10.40 -5.57
CA GLY A 492 -57.31 -10.97 -6.87
C GLY A 492 -56.09 -11.33 -7.72
N ALA A 493 -55.83 -12.63 -7.75
CA ALA A 493 -54.81 -13.30 -8.55
C ALA A 493 -55.22 -13.47 -10.03
N ALA A 494 -54.24 -13.89 -10.80
CA ALA A 494 -54.28 -14.68 -12.04
C ALA A 494 -54.14 -13.96 -13.39
N GLY A 495 -53.04 -14.24 -14.05
CA GLY A 495 -53.00 -15.16 -15.19
C GLY A 495 -53.14 -14.51 -16.57
N GLY A 496 -52.19 -14.81 -17.43
CA GLY A 496 -52.47 -14.79 -18.86
C GLY A 496 -51.38 -14.28 -19.78
N SER A 497 -50.83 -15.22 -20.46
CA SER A 497 -49.90 -15.23 -21.59
C SER A 497 -50.18 -14.24 -22.74
N SER A 498 -49.18 -13.86 -23.43
CA SER A 498 -48.83 -14.09 -24.85
C SER A 498 -48.44 -12.87 -25.67
N SER A 499 -47.31 -13.08 -26.30
CA SER A 499 -46.92 -12.73 -27.68
C SER A 499 -46.79 -11.29 -28.15
N GLY A 500 -45.55 -10.98 -28.48
CA GLY A 500 -45.29 -10.60 -29.87
C GLY A 500 -44.76 -9.22 -30.16
N ASN A 501 -43.59 -9.23 -30.70
CA ASN A 501 -42.97 -8.41 -31.74
C ASN A 501 -41.96 -7.32 -31.37
N ASN A 502 -40.73 -7.70 -31.74
CA ASN A 502 -39.66 -6.94 -32.42
C ASN A 502 -39.74 -5.40 -32.43
N ASN A 503 -38.68 -4.82 -31.89
CA ASN A 503 -37.89 -3.86 -32.68
C ASN A 503 -36.48 -3.72 -32.10
N ASN A 504 -35.53 -3.85 -33.00
CA ASN A 504 -34.10 -3.68 -32.83
C ASN A 504 -33.71 -2.32 -32.26
N ASN A 505 -32.89 -2.31 -31.21
CA ASN A 505 -31.90 -1.27 -31.02
C ASN A 505 -30.68 -1.93 -30.37
N GLU A 506 -29.61 -1.96 -31.13
CA GLU A 506 -28.29 -2.37 -30.71
C GLU A 506 -27.77 -1.43 -29.62
N ALA A 507 -27.77 -1.90 -28.38
CA ALA A 507 -26.93 -1.35 -27.32
C ALA A 507 -25.92 -2.44 -27.00
N SER A 508 -24.63 -2.12 -27.20
CA SER A 508 -23.49 -2.94 -26.88
C SER A 508 -23.49 -3.30 -25.38
N GLY A 509 -24.09 -4.41 -25.06
CA GLY A 509 -24.01 -5.02 -23.75
C GLY A 509 -22.62 -5.64 -23.58
N GLN A 510 -21.81 -5.08 -22.69
CA GLN A 510 -20.70 -5.81 -22.11
C GLN A 510 -21.30 -7.02 -21.39
N GLN A 511 -21.07 -8.21 -21.94
CA GLN A 511 -21.35 -9.46 -21.27
C GLN A 511 -20.46 -9.50 -20.02
N GLN A 512 -21.07 -9.36 -18.85
CA GLN A 512 -20.43 -9.73 -17.59
C GLN A 512 -20.10 -11.22 -17.70
N GLN A 513 -18.82 -11.56 -17.73
CA GLN A 513 -18.41 -12.95 -17.64
C GLN A 513 -18.85 -13.49 -16.28
N PRO A 514 -19.34 -14.71 -16.22
CA PRO A 514 -19.74 -15.31 -14.96
C PRO A 514 -18.53 -15.40 -14.02
N GLU A 515 -18.73 -15.01 -12.76
CA GLU A 515 -17.70 -14.98 -11.74
C GLU A 515 -18.02 -15.98 -10.62
N TRP A 516 -17.00 -16.50 -9.95
CA TRP A 516 -17.18 -17.34 -8.78
C TRP A 516 -16.47 -16.77 -7.55
N THR A 517 -17.09 -16.91 -6.38
CA THR A 517 -16.53 -16.48 -5.11
C THR A 517 -15.74 -17.60 -4.47
N CYS A 518 -14.48 -17.36 -4.16
CA CYS A 518 -13.64 -18.31 -3.45
C CYS A 518 -14.21 -18.58 -2.04
N ARG A 519 -14.39 -19.85 -1.69
CA ARG A 519 -14.91 -20.25 -0.38
C ARG A 519 -13.91 -20.05 0.76
N HIS A 520 -12.64 -19.88 0.46
CA HIS A 520 -11.58 -19.76 1.46
C HIS A 520 -11.24 -18.30 1.80
N CYS A 521 -11.16 -17.41 0.79
CA CYS A 521 -10.80 -16.02 1.00
C CYS A 521 -11.86 -15.01 0.53
N THR A 522 -13.02 -15.50 0.05
CA THR A 522 -14.15 -14.69 -0.46
C THR A 522 -13.84 -13.83 -1.68
N MET A 523 -12.67 -14.00 -2.31
CA MET A 523 -12.30 -13.30 -3.54
C MET A 523 -13.21 -13.72 -4.69
N LEU A 524 -13.69 -12.74 -5.48
CA LEU A 524 -14.37 -12.97 -6.74
C LEU A 524 -13.32 -13.32 -7.81
N ASN A 525 -13.53 -14.42 -8.51
CA ASN A 525 -12.64 -14.91 -9.53
C ASN A 525 -13.41 -15.10 -10.84
N PRO A 526 -12.80 -14.87 -12.00
CA PRO A 526 -13.37 -15.22 -13.29
C PRO A 526 -13.69 -16.73 -13.37
N GLU A 527 -14.70 -17.09 -14.14
CA GLU A 527 -15.18 -18.48 -14.21
C GLU A 527 -14.15 -19.45 -14.80
N ASP A 528 -13.26 -18.96 -15.64
CA ASP A 528 -12.18 -19.71 -16.28
C ASP A 528 -11.04 -20.12 -15.32
N LEU A 529 -10.96 -19.51 -14.14
CA LEU A 529 -9.97 -19.87 -13.13
C LEU A 529 -10.44 -21.08 -12.31
N VAL A 530 -9.62 -22.12 -12.32
CA VAL A 530 -9.83 -23.33 -11.52
C VAL A 530 -9.45 -23.10 -10.07
N ASP A 531 -8.45 -22.24 -9.83
CA ASP A 531 -7.95 -21.88 -8.51
C ASP A 531 -8.20 -20.38 -8.24
N CYS A 532 -8.38 -20.04 -6.96
CA CYS A 532 -8.55 -18.65 -6.55
C CYS A 532 -7.28 -17.83 -6.80
N SER A 533 -7.39 -16.73 -7.52
CA SER A 533 -6.28 -15.82 -7.81
C SER A 533 -5.61 -15.25 -6.55
N MET A 534 -6.33 -15.18 -5.43
CA MET A 534 -5.83 -14.61 -4.17
C MET A 534 -5.17 -15.64 -3.26
N CYS A 535 -5.81 -16.78 -3.01
CA CYS A 535 -5.31 -17.78 -2.07
C CYS A 535 -4.81 -19.05 -2.76
N SER A 536 -4.91 -19.13 -4.08
CA SER A 536 -4.52 -20.29 -4.91
C SER A 536 -5.14 -21.62 -4.47
N LEU A 537 -6.31 -21.56 -3.79
CA LEU A 537 -7.07 -22.74 -3.46
C LEU A 537 -8.06 -23.07 -4.57
N PRO A 538 -8.30 -24.37 -4.85
CA PRO A 538 -9.18 -24.78 -5.93
C PRO A 538 -10.63 -24.33 -5.69
N ARG A 539 -11.32 -24.09 -6.81
CA ARG A 539 -12.77 -23.85 -6.84
C ARG A 539 -13.48 -25.14 -6.45
N ASN A 540 -14.05 -25.22 -5.24
CA ASN A 540 -14.86 -26.33 -4.75
C ASN A 540 -16.35 -26.02 -4.81
#